data_0b72a7e4d12723ab27a7042d2061f30b
#
_entry.id   0b72a7e4d12723ab27a7042d2061f30b
#
_cell.length_a   1.000
_cell.length_b   1.000
_cell.length_c   1.000
_cell.angle_alpha   90.00
_cell.angle_beta   90.00
_cell.angle_gamma   90.00
#
_symmetry.space_group_name_H-M   'P 1'
#
loop_
_entity.id
_entity.type
_entity.pdbx_description
1 polymer ?
#
loop_
_entity_poly.entity_id
_entity_poly.type
_entity_poly.pdbx_seq_one_letter_code
_entity_poly.pdbx_strand_id
1 'polypeptide(L)'
;MRIDVVTDTYEPDVNGVALTLGRLVGGLRMRGHLVHVMRASERNGSFNPGETAMPSLPLPMYHEVKIGLPSADRFRARWMKKRPDVVYVATESPMGASAVKAARTLEVPVVMGFHTNFHQYMKDYHFSRLETAAVNYLRKLHNRAGMTVVPTEEMRRTLEGLGFERLSVMGRGVDAVLFDPARRDASLRQSWGVWRDEVVFGVVGRLAREKNLVAALGLYTRLQREFPDCGMKMVVVGDGPMMNSLRSEFPDAVFCGMRRGEDLARHYAAMDVLLFASETETFGN
;
A
#
# COMPACT_ATOMS: atom_id res chain seq x y z
N MET A 1 15.40 2.78 20.87
CA MET A 1 15.60 3.96 20.01
C MET A 1 14.32 4.79 19.95
N ARG A 2 14.44 6.09 19.74
CA ARG A 2 13.31 6.99 19.42
C ARG A 2 13.26 7.17 17.90
N ILE A 3 12.14 6.80 17.29
CA ILE A 3 11.94 6.81 15.84
C ILE A 3 10.74 7.71 15.54
N ASP A 4 10.95 8.74 14.71
CA ASP A 4 9.84 9.54 14.20
C ASP A 4 9.52 9.11 12.75
N VAL A 5 8.26 8.76 12.50
CA VAL A 5 7.74 8.37 11.18
C VAL A 5 6.97 9.53 10.58
N VAL A 6 7.31 9.94 9.37
CA VAL A 6 6.64 11.03 8.65
C VAL A 6 5.96 10.47 7.41
N THR A 7 4.65 10.69 7.29
CA THR A 7 3.84 10.12 6.22
C THR A 7 2.59 10.94 5.90
N ASP A 8 2.15 10.92 4.66
CA ASP A 8 0.85 11.52 4.29
C ASP A 8 -0.34 10.62 4.63
N THR A 9 -0.10 9.30 4.72
CA THR A 9 -1.15 8.31 4.96
C THR A 9 -0.75 7.35 6.07
N TYR A 10 -1.69 7.08 6.97
CA TYR A 10 -1.53 6.15 8.09
C TYR A 10 -2.91 5.68 8.55
N GLU A 11 -2.99 4.68 9.39
CA GLU A 11 -4.26 4.22 9.99
C GLU A 11 -5.08 5.40 10.55
N PRO A 12 -6.40 5.45 10.28
CA PRO A 12 -7.28 4.42 9.72
C PRO A 12 -7.42 4.39 8.19
N ASP A 13 -6.55 5.09 7.43
CA ASP A 13 -6.60 5.07 5.96
C ASP A 13 -6.43 3.65 5.42
N VAL A 14 -7.18 3.30 4.36
CA VAL A 14 -7.17 1.96 3.77
C VAL A 14 -6.42 1.97 2.44
N ASN A 15 -5.11 1.86 2.53
CA ASN A 15 -4.24 1.70 1.36
C ASN A 15 -2.97 0.92 1.73
N GLY A 16 -2.23 0.46 0.71
CA GLY A 16 -1.06 -0.39 0.90
C GLY A 16 0.06 0.26 1.71
N VAL A 17 0.22 1.59 1.65
CA VAL A 17 1.23 2.32 2.43
C VAL A 17 0.83 2.40 3.89
N ALA A 18 -0.42 2.78 4.19
CA ALA A 18 -0.94 2.86 5.56
C ALA A 18 -0.85 1.50 6.27
N LEU A 19 -1.25 0.41 5.60
CA LEU A 19 -1.13 -0.96 6.13
C LEU A 19 0.33 -1.36 6.41
N THR A 20 1.24 -1.04 5.49
CA THR A 20 2.67 -1.32 5.64
C THR A 20 3.24 -0.56 6.84
N LEU A 21 2.90 0.71 6.97
CA LEU A 21 3.37 1.56 8.07
C LEU A 21 2.79 1.13 9.41
N GLY A 22 1.50 0.75 9.47
CA GLY A 22 0.88 0.21 10.68
C GLY A 22 1.64 -1.02 11.19
N ARG A 23 1.95 -1.97 10.30
CA ARG A 23 2.76 -3.16 10.63
C ARG A 23 4.19 -2.81 11.06
N LEU A 24 4.86 -1.90 10.35
CA LEU A 24 6.21 -1.45 10.67
C LEU A 24 6.24 -0.79 12.06
N VAL A 25 5.36 0.16 12.32
CA VAL A 25 5.27 0.88 13.60
C VAL A 25 4.92 -0.08 14.73
N GLY A 26 3.94 -0.97 14.53
CA GLY A 26 3.58 -2.00 15.50
C GLY A 26 4.76 -2.92 15.83
N GLY A 27 5.44 -3.43 14.81
CA GLY A 27 6.62 -4.29 14.98
C GLY A 27 7.78 -3.60 15.68
N LEU A 28 8.02 -2.32 15.41
CA LEU A 28 9.04 -1.54 16.11
C LEU A 28 8.68 -1.30 17.58
N ARG A 29 7.41 -0.98 17.86
CA ARG A 29 6.92 -0.80 19.24
C ARG A 29 7.02 -2.10 20.04
N MET A 30 6.67 -3.23 19.46
CA MET A 30 6.82 -4.56 20.10
C MET A 30 8.29 -4.89 20.42
N ARG A 31 9.24 -4.36 19.65
CA ARG A 31 10.68 -4.47 19.93
C ARG A 31 11.22 -3.43 20.93
N GLY A 32 10.34 -2.68 21.59
CA GLY A 32 10.70 -1.71 22.62
C GLY A 32 11.20 -0.36 22.10
N HIS A 33 10.96 -0.04 20.81
CA HIS A 33 11.27 1.28 20.28
C HIS A 33 10.16 2.28 20.58
N LEU A 34 10.55 3.52 20.86
CA LEU A 34 9.61 4.64 21.02
C LEU A 34 9.31 5.22 19.63
N VAL A 35 8.17 4.84 19.06
CA VAL A 35 7.79 5.28 17.71
C VAL A 35 6.70 6.35 17.80
N HIS A 36 6.96 7.49 17.17
CA HIS A 36 6.03 8.58 17.01
C HIS A 36 5.71 8.83 15.55
N VAL A 37 4.41 8.92 15.20
CA VAL A 37 3.94 9.11 13.82
C VAL A 37 3.49 10.54 13.61
N MET A 38 4.06 11.21 12.62
CA MET A 38 3.66 12.54 12.16
C MET A 38 2.99 12.40 10.80
N ARG A 39 1.66 12.48 10.78
CA ARG A 39 0.85 12.21 9.58
C ARG A 39 0.04 13.40 9.11
N ALA A 40 -0.15 13.49 7.80
CA ALA A 40 -1.06 14.46 7.22
C ALA A 40 -2.49 14.22 7.73
N SER A 41 -3.13 15.26 8.25
CA SER A 41 -4.50 15.17 8.75
C SER A 41 -5.14 16.54 8.87
N GLU A 42 -6.46 16.56 8.84
CA GLU A 42 -7.22 17.75 9.19
C GLU A 42 -7.08 18.08 10.68
N ARG A 43 -7.19 19.37 11.03
CA ARG A 43 -6.98 19.86 12.40
C ARG A 43 -7.85 19.19 13.48
N ASN A 44 -8.99 18.61 13.11
CA ASN A 44 -9.99 18.04 14.02
C ASN A 44 -10.01 16.50 14.05
N GLY A 45 -8.97 15.83 13.51
CA GLY A 45 -8.90 14.37 13.53
C GLY A 45 -8.61 13.82 14.93
N SER A 46 -9.17 12.66 15.23
CA SER A 46 -8.80 11.86 16.42
C SER A 46 -7.39 11.29 16.23
N PHE A 47 -6.53 11.48 17.24
CA PHE A 47 -5.16 10.98 17.23
C PHE A 47 -4.92 10.06 18.41
N ASN A 48 -4.23 8.96 18.15
CA ASN A 48 -3.80 8.06 19.21
C ASN A 48 -2.57 8.64 19.95
N PRO A 49 -2.34 8.23 21.20
CA PRO A 49 -1.09 8.55 21.88
C PRO A 49 0.11 8.14 21.03
N GLY A 50 1.03 9.05 20.76
CA GLY A 50 2.19 8.82 19.90
C GLY A 50 1.99 9.23 18.44
N GLU A 51 0.92 9.98 18.14
CA GLU A 51 0.69 10.60 16.82
C GLU A 51 0.67 12.12 16.90
N THR A 52 0.96 12.78 15.78
CA THR A 52 0.81 14.24 15.60
C THR A 52 0.24 14.55 14.24
N ALA A 53 -0.82 15.37 14.21
CA ALA A 53 -1.36 15.94 12.99
C ALA A 53 -0.40 16.95 12.36
N MET A 54 -0.17 16.80 11.07
CA MET A 54 0.56 17.75 10.27
C MET A 54 -0.40 18.44 9.28
N PRO A 55 -0.18 19.72 8.98
CA PRO A 55 -1.01 20.44 8.02
C PRO A 55 -1.06 19.73 6.67
N SER A 56 -2.25 19.64 6.10
CA SER A 56 -2.47 18.95 4.82
C SER A 56 -3.60 19.59 4.02
N LEU A 57 -3.63 19.26 2.73
CA LEU A 57 -4.74 19.58 1.83
C LEU A 57 -5.23 18.29 1.16
N PRO A 58 -6.55 18.14 0.94
CA PRO A 58 -7.08 17.05 0.15
C PRO A 58 -6.67 17.20 -1.32
N LEU A 59 -6.44 16.07 -2.01
CA LEU A 59 -6.21 16.07 -3.45
C LEU A 59 -7.53 16.38 -4.19
N PRO A 60 -7.55 17.34 -5.14
CA PRO A 60 -8.78 17.78 -5.80
C PRO A 60 -9.60 16.67 -6.48
N MET A 61 -8.95 15.65 -7.02
CA MET A 61 -9.60 14.51 -7.69
C MET A 61 -9.78 13.28 -6.79
N TYR A 62 -9.13 13.24 -5.62
CA TYR A 62 -9.14 12.12 -4.67
C TYR A 62 -9.25 12.68 -3.25
N HIS A 63 -10.44 13.11 -2.85
CA HIS A 63 -10.68 13.77 -1.56
C HIS A 63 -10.27 12.93 -0.33
N GLU A 64 -10.19 11.61 -0.50
CA GLU A 64 -9.71 10.69 0.54
C GLU A 64 -8.18 10.73 0.71
N VAL A 65 -7.45 11.24 -0.29
CA VAL A 65 -5.99 11.34 -0.26
C VAL A 65 -5.58 12.74 0.17
N LYS A 66 -4.79 12.82 1.23
CA LYS A 66 -4.27 14.09 1.76
C LYS A 66 -2.80 14.23 1.43
N ILE A 67 -2.40 15.44 1.06
CA ILE A 67 -0.99 15.78 0.86
C ILE A 67 -0.54 16.70 1.99
N GLY A 68 0.49 16.29 2.70
CA GLY A 68 1.09 17.07 3.78
C GLY A 68 1.82 18.31 3.25
N LEU A 69 1.57 19.44 3.89
CA LEU A 69 2.15 20.73 3.53
C LEU A 69 3.59 20.88 4.06
N PRO A 70 4.41 21.75 3.43
CA PRO A 70 5.74 22.07 3.93
C PRO A 70 5.72 22.50 5.41
N SER A 71 6.51 21.85 6.25
CA SER A 71 6.42 22.00 7.71
C SER A 71 7.80 21.93 8.39
N ALA A 72 8.86 22.39 7.75
CA ALA A 72 10.24 22.29 8.25
C ALA A 72 10.42 22.87 9.66
N ASP A 73 9.77 24.01 9.97
CA ASP A 73 9.87 24.65 11.26
C ASP A 73 9.17 23.85 12.38
N ARG A 74 8.05 23.20 12.06
CA ARG A 74 7.35 22.31 13.00
C ARG A 74 8.20 21.08 13.34
N PHE A 75 8.85 20.49 12.34
CA PHE A 75 9.79 19.39 12.55
C PHE A 75 10.98 19.82 13.40
N ARG A 76 11.61 20.95 13.07
CA ARG A 76 12.73 21.48 13.87
C ARG A 76 12.34 21.76 15.30
N ALA A 77 11.25 22.48 15.54
CA ALA A 77 10.79 22.81 16.87
C ALA A 77 10.50 21.56 17.73
N ARG A 78 9.93 20.51 17.12
CA ARG A 78 9.71 19.25 17.79
C ARG A 78 11.02 18.52 18.08
N TRP A 79 11.89 18.34 17.09
CA TRP A 79 13.11 17.56 17.20
C TRP A 79 14.20 18.23 18.05
N MET A 80 14.16 19.54 18.18
CA MET A 80 14.98 20.24 19.17
C MET A 80 14.53 19.93 20.61
N LYS A 81 13.24 19.73 20.85
CA LYS A 81 12.70 19.37 22.19
C LYS A 81 12.80 17.86 22.47
N LYS A 82 12.54 17.05 21.47
CA LYS A 82 12.52 15.57 21.56
C LYS A 82 13.23 14.99 20.33
N ARG A 83 14.58 15.00 20.38
CA ARG A 83 15.42 14.54 19.28
C ARG A 83 15.17 13.04 19.02
N PRO A 84 14.79 12.63 17.81
CA PRO A 84 14.77 11.22 17.42
C PRO A 84 16.18 10.72 17.12
N ASP A 85 16.38 9.41 17.28
CA ASP A 85 17.63 8.74 16.86
C ASP A 85 17.66 8.56 15.34
N VAL A 86 16.48 8.41 14.72
CA VAL A 86 16.27 8.30 13.27
C VAL A 86 14.89 8.80 12.87
N VAL A 87 14.81 9.39 11.69
CA VAL A 87 13.55 9.78 11.05
C VAL A 87 13.30 8.85 9.85
N TYR A 88 12.14 8.20 9.83
CA TYR A 88 11.65 7.45 8.68
C TYR A 88 10.63 8.28 7.90
N VAL A 89 10.93 8.59 6.64
CA VAL A 89 10.04 9.36 5.76
C VAL A 89 9.44 8.41 4.73
N ALA A 90 8.12 8.21 4.80
CA ALA A 90 7.41 7.23 3.97
C ALA A 90 6.77 7.80 2.70
N THR A 91 6.70 9.13 2.58
CA THR A 91 6.07 9.77 1.41
C THR A 91 6.92 10.94 0.89
N GLU A 92 6.99 11.07 -0.42
CA GLU A 92 7.82 12.04 -1.13
C GLU A 92 7.14 13.41 -1.34
N SER A 93 6.12 13.68 -0.53
CA SER A 93 5.34 14.93 -0.54
C SER A 93 6.16 16.14 -0.10
N PRO A 94 5.62 17.35 -0.24
CA PRO A 94 6.24 18.57 0.30
C PRO A 94 6.50 18.49 1.81
N MET A 95 5.65 17.78 2.56
CA MET A 95 5.89 17.50 3.98
C MET A 95 7.09 16.60 4.18
N GLY A 96 7.17 15.48 3.43
CA GLY A 96 8.30 14.56 3.48
C GLY A 96 9.62 15.24 3.12
N ALA A 97 9.64 16.03 2.06
CA ALA A 97 10.81 16.83 1.68
C ALA A 97 11.24 17.81 2.77
N SER A 98 10.26 18.42 3.47
CA SER A 98 10.53 19.32 4.62
C SER A 98 11.11 18.55 5.80
N ALA A 99 10.66 17.33 6.05
CA ALA A 99 11.19 16.47 7.12
C ALA A 99 12.65 16.09 6.83
N VAL A 100 12.97 15.66 5.60
CA VAL A 100 14.36 15.39 5.19
C VAL A 100 15.25 16.63 5.39
N LYS A 101 14.78 17.82 4.98
CA LYS A 101 15.53 19.08 5.15
C LYS A 101 15.75 19.37 6.63
N ALA A 102 14.73 19.29 7.47
CA ALA A 102 14.81 19.57 8.91
C ALA A 102 15.74 18.60 9.64
N ALA A 103 15.62 17.29 9.35
CA ALA A 103 16.46 16.26 9.94
C ALA A 103 17.94 16.47 9.62
N ARG A 104 18.25 16.75 8.34
CA ARG A 104 19.63 17.07 7.93
C ARG A 104 20.21 18.30 8.61
N THR A 105 19.42 19.37 8.79
CA THR A 105 19.86 20.56 9.52
C THR A 105 20.19 20.26 10.99
N LEU A 106 19.51 19.27 11.57
CA LEU A 106 19.73 18.82 12.95
C LEU A 106 20.67 17.61 13.05
N GLU A 107 21.27 17.20 11.94
CA GLU A 107 22.14 16.03 11.89
C GLU A 107 21.47 14.76 12.45
N VAL A 108 20.17 14.60 12.18
CA VAL A 108 19.42 13.39 12.51
C VAL A 108 19.43 12.45 11.30
N PRO A 109 19.80 11.19 11.47
CA PRO A 109 19.76 10.21 10.39
C PRO A 109 18.37 10.07 9.77
N VAL A 110 18.31 9.98 8.44
CA VAL A 110 17.06 9.83 7.68
C VAL A 110 17.09 8.53 6.88
N VAL A 111 16.02 7.77 7.01
CA VAL A 111 15.70 6.64 6.13
C VAL A 111 14.43 6.98 5.36
N MET A 112 14.45 6.83 4.04
CA MET A 112 13.26 7.01 3.22
C MET A 112 12.71 5.66 2.78
N GLY A 113 11.36 5.52 2.80
CA GLY A 113 10.67 4.40 2.20
C GLY A 113 10.24 4.73 0.78
N PHE A 114 10.57 3.88 -0.18
CA PHE A 114 10.08 4.02 -1.55
C PHE A 114 8.78 3.21 -1.70
N HIS A 115 7.65 3.91 -1.63
CA HIS A 115 6.31 3.33 -1.69
C HIS A 115 5.53 3.73 -2.95
N THR A 116 6.14 4.55 -3.80
CA THR A 116 5.54 5.09 -5.02
C THR A 116 5.37 3.98 -6.06
N ASN A 117 4.23 3.96 -6.75
CA ASN A 117 4.00 3.03 -7.86
C ASN A 117 4.77 3.46 -9.10
N PHE A 118 6.03 3.07 -9.15
CA PHE A 118 6.96 3.47 -10.21
C PHE A 118 6.69 2.79 -11.55
N HIS A 119 5.97 1.67 -11.55
CA HIS A 119 5.64 0.94 -12.79
C HIS A 119 4.78 1.75 -13.78
N GLN A 120 4.00 2.71 -13.29
CA GLN A 120 3.28 3.63 -14.17
C GLN A 120 4.21 4.55 -14.96
N TYR A 121 5.37 4.90 -14.38
CA TYR A 121 6.38 5.75 -15.03
C TYR A 121 7.33 4.97 -15.96
N MET A 122 7.34 3.63 -15.85
CA MET A 122 8.27 2.77 -16.57
C MET A 122 7.70 2.12 -17.83
N LYS A 123 6.37 2.11 -18.01
CA LYS A 123 5.73 1.37 -19.13
C LYS A 123 6.11 1.87 -20.52
N ASP A 124 6.49 3.15 -20.64
CA ASP A 124 6.94 3.72 -21.90
C ASP A 124 8.33 4.33 -21.71
N TYR A 125 9.36 3.71 -22.24
CA TYR A 125 10.74 4.20 -22.26
C TYR A 125 10.90 5.61 -22.93
N HIS A 126 9.79 6.23 -23.30
CA HIS A 126 9.71 7.61 -23.76
C HIS A 126 9.15 8.50 -22.65
N PHE A 127 9.99 8.78 -21.64
CA PHE A 127 9.64 9.73 -20.58
C PHE A 127 9.22 11.07 -21.18
N SER A 128 8.01 11.50 -20.89
CA SER A 128 7.64 12.88 -21.12
C SER A 128 8.56 13.80 -20.28
N ARG A 129 8.71 15.06 -20.66
CA ARG A 129 9.52 16.02 -19.88
C ARG A 129 9.08 16.12 -18.42
N LEU A 130 7.78 15.93 -18.14
CA LEU A 130 7.21 15.95 -16.79
C LEU A 130 7.61 14.71 -15.98
N GLU A 131 7.62 13.54 -16.58
CA GLU A 131 8.06 12.28 -15.93
C GLU A 131 9.55 12.33 -15.60
N THR A 132 10.38 12.81 -16.52
CA THR A 132 11.80 13.03 -16.27
C THR A 132 12.03 13.99 -15.10
N ALA A 133 11.24 15.05 -15.00
CA ALA A 133 11.32 16.00 -13.88
C ALA A 133 10.91 15.36 -12.56
N ALA A 134 9.84 14.53 -12.55
CA ALA A 134 9.39 13.80 -11.38
C ALA A 134 10.44 12.79 -10.88
N VAL A 135 11.02 11.99 -11.77
CA VAL A 135 12.12 11.06 -11.46
C VAL A 135 13.32 11.80 -10.88
N ASN A 136 13.71 12.92 -11.50
CA ASN A 136 14.83 13.75 -11.03
C ASN A 136 14.54 14.34 -9.63
N TYR A 137 13.30 14.75 -9.35
CA TYR A 137 12.90 15.22 -8.04
C TYR A 137 13.02 14.10 -7.00
N LEU A 138 12.42 12.92 -7.27
CA LEU A 138 12.48 11.76 -6.39
C LEU A 138 13.94 11.36 -6.12
N ARG A 139 14.75 11.19 -7.16
CA ARG A 139 16.17 10.85 -7.02
C ARG A 139 16.92 11.85 -6.14
N LYS A 140 16.74 13.16 -6.38
CA LYS A 140 17.40 14.21 -5.58
C LYS A 140 16.94 14.18 -4.12
N LEU A 141 15.67 13.87 -3.87
CA LEU A 141 15.13 13.79 -2.52
C LEU A 141 15.69 12.56 -1.78
N HIS A 142 15.61 11.38 -2.40
CA HIS A 142 16.07 10.13 -1.82
C HIS A 142 17.61 10.13 -1.60
N ASN A 143 18.38 10.67 -2.55
CA ASN A 143 19.83 10.78 -2.40
C ASN A 143 20.27 11.77 -1.31
N ARG A 144 19.36 12.56 -0.73
CA ARG A 144 19.61 13.37 0.48
C ARG A 144 19.47 12.60 1.77
N ALA A 145 18.81 11.44 1.77
CA ALA A 145 18.68 10.57 2.92
C ALA A 145 19.94 9.73 3.13
N GLY A 146 20.13 9.23 4.33
CA GLY A 146 21.20 8.29 4.64
C GLY A 146 21.00 6.92 3.99
N MET A 147 19.74 6.51 3.79
CA MET A 147 19.34 5.26 3.16
C MET A 147 17.94 5.39 2.56
N THR A 148 17.69 4.67 1.46
CA THR A 148 16.37 4.42 0.93
C THR A 148 16.05 2.93 0.99
N VAL A 149 14.91 2.58 1.58
CA VAL A 149 14.42 1.20 1.59
C VAL A 149 13.38 0.98 0.51
N VAL A 150 13.51 -0.10 -0.21
CA VAL A 150 12.67 -0.50 -1.34
C VAL A 150 12.05 -1.87 -1.11
N PRO A 151 10.85 -2.18 -1.66
CA PRO A 151 10.16 -3.42 -1.33
C PRO A 151 10.77 -4.68 -1.95
N THR A 152 11.44 -4.57 -3.09
CA THR A 152 11.95 -5.73 -3.85
C THR A 152 13.34 -5.48 -4.42
N GLU A 153 14.06 -6.56 -4.71
CA GLU A 153 15.37 -6.51 -5.36
C GLU A 153 15.27 -5.98 -6.80
N GLU A 154 14.17 -6.26 -7.49
CA GLU A 154 13.92 -5.73 -8.83
C GLU A 154 13.80 -4.21 -8.78
N MET A 155 13.02 -3.67 -7.83
CA MET A 155 12.89 -2.22 -7.62
C MET A 155 14.23 -1.59 -7.28
N ARG A 156 15.04 -2.26 -6.44
CA ARG A 156 16.39 -1.80 -6.09
C ARG A 156 17.26 -1.60 -7.34
N ARG A 157 17.32 -2.64 -8.20
CA ARG A 157 18.10 -2.58 -9.46
C ARG A 157 17.60 -1.51 -10.41
N THR A 158 16.28 -1.37 -10.53
CA THR A 158 15.64 -0.34 -11.38
C THR A 158 16.03 1.06 -10.93
N LEU A 159 15.89 1.36 -9.64
CA LEU A 159 16.22 2.66 -9.10
C LEU A 159 17.72 2.95 -9.13
N GLU A 160 18.57 1.94 -8.91
CA GLU A 160 20.02 2.04 -9.05
C GLU A 160 20.43 2.45 -10.47
N GLY A 161 19.80 1.84 -11.50
CA GLY A 161 19.98 2.23 -12.91
C GLY A 161 19.53 3.66 -13.23
N LEU A 162 18.65 4.24 -12.42
CA LEU A 162 18.20 5.63 -12.51
C LEU A 162 19.03 6.60 -11.65
N GLY A 163 20.10 6.12 -11.01
CA GLY A 163 21.01 6.92 -10.21
C GLY A 163 20.55 7.23 -8.80
N PHE A 164 19.63 6.44 -8.24
CA PHE A 164 19.37 6.44 -6.81
C PHE A 164 20.50 5.73 -6.08
N GLU A 165 20.85 6.22 -4.91
CA GLU A 165 21.99 5.76 -4.12
C GLU A 165 21.53 5.19 -2.77
N ARG A 166 22.42 4.41 -2.12
CA ARG A 166 22.20 3.87 -0.75
C ARG A 166 20.87 3.15 -0.59
N LEU A 167 20.56 2.29 -1.56
CA LEU A 167 19.35 1.49 -1.60
C LEU A 167 19.53 0.20 -0.79
N SER A 168 18.49 -0.16 -0.03
CA SER A 168 18.42 -1.43 0.70
C SER A 168 17.04 -2.06 0.51
N VAL A 169 16.97 -3.39 0.44
CA VAL A 169 15.70 -4.09 0.33
C VAL A 169 15.09 -4.29 1.70
N MET A 170 13.87 -3.81 1.88
CA MET A 170 13.02 -4.09 3.03
C MET A 170 11.71 -4.68 2.52
N GLY A 171 11.66 -6.01 2.43
CA GLY A 171 10.46 -6.75 2.03
C GLY A 171 9.30 -6.48 3.00
N ARG A 172 8.09 -6.66 2.50
CA ARG A 172 6.88 -6.55 3.31
C ARG A 172 6.49 -7.92 3.84
N GLY A 173 6.26 -8.02 5.14
CA GLY A 173 5.74 -9.23 5.75
C GLY A 173 4.23 -9.36 5.58
N VAL A 174 3.76 -10.61 5.63
CA VAL A 174 2.33 -10.94 5.80
C VAL A 174 2.10 -11.51 7.21
N ASP A 175 0.90 -11.30 7.72
CA ASP A 175 0.49 -11.90 9.00
C ASP A 175 0.05 -13.35 8.74
N ALA A 176 0.99 -14.29 8.86
CA ALA A 176 0.73 -15.71 8.63
C ALA A 176 -0.14 -16.37 9.72
N VAL A 177 -0.31 -15.72 10.86
CA VAL A 177 -1.24 -16.19 11.90
C VAL A 177 -2.67 -15.80 11.55
N LEU A 178 -2.84 -14.58 11.04
CA LEU A 178 -4.15 -14.11 10.57
C LEU A 178 -4.57 -14.81 9.27
N PHE A 179 -3.67 -14.86 8.28
CA PHE A 179 -3.92 -15.47 6.96
C PHE A 179 -3.47 -16.93 6.93
N ASP A 180 -4.13 -17.76 7.75
CA ASP A 180 -3.89 -19.20 7.87
C ASP A 180 -4.91 -19.96 7.00
N PRO A 181 -4.49 -20.91 6.14
CA PRO A 181 -5.40 -21.82 5.42
C PRO A 181 -6.37 -22.60 6.31
N ALA A 182 -6.01 -22.85 7.56
CA ALA A 182 -6.89 -23.50 8.53
C ALA A 182 -8.18 -22.70 8.82
N ARG A 183 -8.23 -21.43 8.45
CA ARG A 183 -9.46 -20.60 8.54
C ARG A 183 -10.47 -20.88 7.43
N ARG A 184 -10.23 -21.88 6.58
CA ARG A 184 -11.17 -22.29 5.54
C ARG A 184 -12.53 -22.64 6.13
N ASP A 185 -13.56 -21.96 5.64
CA ASP A 185 -14.91 -22.03 6.18
C ASP A 185 -15.88 -22.58 5.14
N ALA A 186 -16.40 -23.77 5.46
CA ALA A 186 -17.36 -24.45 4.59
C ALA A 186 -18.70 -23.70 4.52
N SER A 187 -19.13 -23.05 5.61
CA SER A 187 -20.38 -22.30 5.64
C SER A 187 -20.30 -21.04 4.74
N LEU A 188 -19.12 -20.39 4.72
CA LEU A 188 -18.86 -19.28 3.82
C LEU A 188 -18.92 -19.73 2.35
N ARG A 189 -18.33 -20.88 2.01
CA ARG A 189 -18.41 -21.45 0.66
C ARG A 189 -19.85 -21.77 0.26
N GLN A 190 -20.64 -22.36 1.16
CA GLN A 190 -22.08 -22.62 0.92
C GLN A 190 -22.85 -21.33 0.67
N SER A 191 -22.54 -20.24 1.38
CA SER A 191 -23.17 -18.94 1.14
C SER A 191 -22.89 -18.36 -0.26
N TRP A 192 -21.81 -18.78 -0.92
CA TRP A 192 -21.50 -18.48 -2.31
C TRP A 192 -22.17 -19.43 -3.32
N GLY A 193 -22.92 -20.42 -2.84
CA GLY A 193 -23.51 -21.49 -3.66
C GLY A 193 -22.52 -22.55 -4.09
N VAL A 194 -21.44 -22.75 -3.34
CA VAL A 194 -20.34 -23.69 -3.65
C VAL A 194 -20.51 -24.99 -2.89
N TRP A 195 -20.48 -26.10 -3.59
CA TRP A 195 -20.56 -27.44 -3.05
C TRP A 195 -19.16 -28.10 -2.98
N ARG A 196 -19.07 -29.34 -2.42
CA ARG A 196 -17.80 -29.94 -1.99
C ARG A 196 -16.67 -29.97 -2.99
N ASP A 197 -16.96 -30.21 -4.25
CA ASP A 197 -15.97 -30.49 -5.31
C ASP A 197 -15.77 -29.32 -6.29
N GLU A 198 -16.42 -28.17 -6.03
CA GLU A 198 -16.30 -26.99 -6.88
C GLU A 198 -15.04 -26.17 -6.55
N VAL A 199 -14.39 -25.67 -7.58
CA VAL A 199 -13.20 -24.81 -7.48
C VAL A 199 -13.62 -23.36 -7.34
N VAL A 200 -13.18 -22.69 -6.29
CA VAL A 200 -13.42 -21.26 -6.06
C VAL A 200 -12.24 -20.43 -6.57
N PHE A 201 -12.46 -19.71 -7.65
CA PHE A 201 -11.57 -18.67 -8.10
C PHE A 201 -11.87 -17.38 -7.34
N GLY A 202 -10.84 -16.67 -6.91
CA GLY A 202 -11.00 -15.43 -6.17
C GLY A 202 -10.20 -14.28 -6.76
N VAL A 203 -10.75 -13.08 -6.63
CA VAL A 203 -10.05 -11.82 -6.82
C VAL A 203 -10.20 -11.00 -5.54
N VAL A 204 -9.11 -10.47 -5.02
CA VAL A 204 -9.13 -9.68 -3.78
C VAL A 204 -8.38 -8.37 -4.01
N GLY A 205 -9.02 -7.25 -3.75
CA GLY A 205 -8.39 -5.94 -3.84
C GLY A 205 -9.34 -4.80 -4.22
N ARG A 206 -8.76 -3.62 -4.46
CA ARG A 206 -9.52 -2.47 -4.95
C ARG A 206 -10.07 -2.76 -6.36
N LEU A 207 -11.36 -2.53 -6.56
CA LEU A 207 -12.00 -2.74 -7.87
C LEU A 207 -11.79 -1.51 -8.77
N ALA A 208 -10.59 -1.41 -9.35
CA ALA A 208 -10.14 -0.29 -10.15
C ALA A 208 -9.38 -0.76 -11.40
N ARG A 209 -9.30 0.12 -12.40
CA ARG A 209 -8.74 -0.21 -13.74
C ARG A 209 -7.35 -0.82 -13.69
N GLU A 210 -6.49 -0.28 -12.84
CA GLU A 210 -5.10 -0.73 -12.69
C GLU A 210 -4.95 -2.17 -12.19
N LYS A 211 -6.05 -2.77 -11.68
CA LYS A 211 -6.06 -4.17 -11.22
C LYS A 211 -6.41 -5.17 -12.31
N ASN A 212 -6.72 -4.69 -13.51
CA ASN A 212 -7.01 -5.50 -14.70
C ASN A 212 -8.04 -6.63 -14.44
N LEU A 213 -9.11 -6.27 -13.71
CA LEU A 213 -10.10 -7.24 -13.22
C LEU A 213 -10.90 -7.88 -14.35
N VAL A 214 -11.14 -7.14 -15.44
CA VAL A 214 -11.84 -7.67 -16.62
C VAL A 214 -11.08 -8.86 -17.21
N ALA A 215 -9.75 -8.80 -17.28
CA ALA A 215 -8.93 -9.91 -17.74
C ALA A 215 -9.02 -11.13 -16.79
N ALA A 216 -8.98 -10.89 -15.46
CA ALA A 216 -9.11 -11.97 -14.47
C ALA A 216 -10.47 -12.69 -14.57
N LEU A 217 -11.55 -11.92 -14.61
CA LEU A 217 -12.91 -12.47 -14.71
C LEU A 217 -13.16 -13.08 -16.10
N GLY A 218 -12.60 -12.49 -17.16
CA GLY A 218 -12.67 -13.03 -18.52
C GLY A 218 -11.96 -14.38 -18.64
N LEU A 219 -10.82 -14.58 -17.97
CA LEU A 219 -10.15 -15.88 -17.87
C LEU A 219 -11.07 -16.92 -17.22
N TYR A 220 -11.73 -16.58 -16.11
CA TYR A 220 -12.69 -17.46 -15.46
C TYR A 220 -13.84 -17.86 -16.41
N THR A 221 -14.42 -16.91 -17.12
CA THR A 221 -15.48 -17.19 -18.10
C THR A 221 -15.01 -18.13 -19.23
N ARG A 222 -13.75 -17.97 -19.64
CA ARG A 222 -13.13 -18.86 -20.63
C ARG A 222 -12.97 -20.28 -20.08
N LEU A 223 -12.48 -20.43 -18.85
CA LEU A 223 -12.32 -21.73 -18.20
C LEU A 223 -13.67 -22.45 -18.05
N GLN A 224 -14.74 -21.75 -17.67
CA GLN A 224 -16.08 -22.34 -17.62
C GLN A 224 -16.56 -22.91 -18.95
N ARG A 225 -16.20 -22.27 -20.06
CA ARG A 225 -16.55 -22.76 -21.42
C ARG A 225 -15.70 -23.94 -21.84
N GLU A 226 -14.42 -23.97 -21.48
CA GLU A 226 -13.49 -25.05 -21.81
C GLU A 226 -13.73 -26.30 -20.95
N PHE A 227 -14.22 -26.13 -19.72
CA PHE A 227 -14.44 -27.19 -18.74
C PHE A 227 -15.86 -27.14 -18.16
N PRO A 228 -16.91 -27.37 -18.98
CA PRO A 228 -18.31 -27.17 -18.55
C PRO A 228 -18.75 -28.14 -17.44
N ASP A 229 -18.12 -29.32 -17.34
CA ASP A 229 -18.42 -30.32 -16.32
C ASP A 229 -17.70 -30.05 -14.98
N CYS A 230 -16.79 -29.10 -14.94
CA CYS A 230 -16.11 -28.71 -13.71
C CYS A 230 -16.93 -27.63 -12.99
N GLY A 231 -17.42 -27.94 -11.80
CA GLY A 231 -18.04 -26.95 -10.94
C GLY A 231 -17.04 -25.83 -10.57
N MET A 232 -17.33 -24.60 -10.97
CA MET A 232 -16.47 -23.45 -10.72
C MET A 232 -17.27 -22.26 -10.22
N LYS A 233 -16.70 -21.49 -9.29
CA LYS A 233 -17.30 -20.25 -8.80
C LYS A 233 -16.29 -19.13 -8.76
N MET A 234 -16.70 -17.93 -9.18
CA MET A 234 -15.92 -16.72 -9.08
C MET A 234 -16.39 -15.90 -7.86
N VAL A 235 -15.45 -15.50 -7.03
CA VAL A 235 -15.68 -14.65 -5.83
C VAL A 235 -14.81 -13.40 -5.93
N VAL A 236 -15.43 -12.24 -5.79
CA VAL A 236 -14.78 -10.93 -5.85
C VAL A 236 -14.88 -10.26 -4.49
N VAL A 237 -13.75 -10.05 -3.84
CA VAL A 237 -13.64 -9.40 -2.52
C VAL A 237 -12.98 -8.04 -2.67
N GLY A 238 -13.68 -7.00 -2.30
CA GLY A 238 -13.20 -5.63 -2.38
C GLY A 238 -14.28 -4.67 -2.83
N ASP A 239 -13.90 -3.41 -2.99
CA ASP A 239 -14.76 -2.33 -3.44
C ASP A 239 -13.98 -1.36 -4.34
N GLY A 240 -14.67 -0.55 -5.11
CA GLY A 240 -14.05 0.44 -5.95
C GLY A 240 -14.92 0.90 -7.13
N PRO A 241 -14.40 1.84 -7.93
CA PRO A 241 -15.18 2.49 -9.00
C PRO A 241 -15.70 1.53 -10.07
N MET A 242 -15.11 0.33 -10.22
CA MET A 242 -15.55 -0.66 -11.20
C MET A 242 -16.62 -1.63 -10.67
N MET A 243 -17.06 -1.55 -9.42
CA MET A 243 -18.01 -2.49 -8.82
C MET A 243 -19.27 -2.69 -9.69
N ASN A 244 -19.91 -1.60 -10.09
CA ASN A 244 -21.17 -1.67 -10.84
C ASN A 244 -20.99 -2.22 -12.26
N SER A 245 -19.93 -1.81 -12.95
CA SER A 245 -19.62 -2.34 -14.30
C SER A 245 -19.29 -3.83 -14.27
N LEU A 246 -18.48 -4.27 -13.30
CA LEU A 246 -18.12 -5.68 -13.15
C LEU A 246 -19.33 -6.55 -12.78
N ARG A 247 -20.23 -6.09 -11.92
CA ARG A 247 -21.47 -6.82 -11.62
C ARG A 247 -22.38 -6.97 -12.83
N SER A 248 -22.45 -5.94 -13.68
CA SER A 248 -23.23 -5.99 -14.91
C SER A 248 -22.63 -6.93 -15.95
N GLU A 249 -21.30 -6.94 -16.05
CA GLU A 249 -20.57 -7.75 -17.05
C GLU A 249 -20.43 -9.23 -16.63
N PHE A 250 -20.32 -9.48 -15.32
CA PHE A 250 -20.11 -10.82 -14.73
C PHE A 250 -21.17 -11.14 -13.66
N PRO A 251 -22.46 -11.30 -14.05
CA PRO A 251 -23.56 -11.46 -13.11
C PRO A 251 -23.50 -12.75 -12.27
N ASP A 252 -22.81 -13.79 -12.75
CA ASP A 252 -22.67 -15.07 -12.07
C ASP A 252 -21.56 -15.07 -11.00
N ALA A 253 -20.75 -14.01 -10.93
CA ALA A 253 -19.73 -13.85 -9.91
C ALA A 253 -20.34 -13.36 -8.58
N VAL A 254 -19.80 -13.87 -7.46
CA VAL A 254 -20.20 -13.43 -6.11
C VAL A 254 -19.38 -12.23 -5.70
N PHE A 255 -20.02 -11.08 -5.54
CA PHE A 255 -19.37 -9.86 -5.07
C PHE A 255 -19.59 -9.67 -3.57
N CYS A 256 -18.54 -9.91 -2.79
CA CYS A 256 -18.58 -9.87 -1.32
C CYS A 256 -18.45 -8.46 -0.72
N GLY A 257 -18.05 -7.46 -1.51
CA GLY A 257 -17.74 -6.12 -1.01
C GLY A 257 -16.42 -6.07 -0.21
N MET A 258 -16.17 -4.96 0.47
CA MET A 258 -14.96 -4.76 1.27
C MET A 258 -14.97 -5.68 2.50
N ARG A 259 -13.86 -6.43 2.69
CA ARG A 259 -13.63 -7.28 3.85
C ARG A 259 -12.32 -6.89 4.54
N ARG A 260 -12.21 -7.13 5.84
CA ARG A 260 -11.03 -6.76 6.65
C ARG A 260 -10.76 -7.78 7.75
N GLY A 261 -9.52 -7.79 8.26
CA GLY A 261 -9.12 -8.60 9.41
C GLY A 261 -9.46 -10.09 9.21
N GLU A 262 -10.06 -10.69 10.22
CA GLU A 262 -10.41 -12.13 10.22
C GLU A 262 -11.41 -12.50 9.12
N ASP A 263 -12.36 -11.62 8.82
CA ASP A 263 -13.33 -11.87 7.75
C ASP A 263 -12.64 -11.92 6.38
N LEU A 264 -11.68 -11.04 6.12
CA LEU A 264 -10.84 -11.10 4.91
C LEU A 264 -10.00 -12.39 4.87
N ALA A 265 -9.41 -12.79 5.99
CA ALA A 265 -8.61 -14.01 6.08
C ALA A 265 -9.44 -15.27 5.80
N ARG A 266 -10.69 -15.33 6.30
CA ARG A 266 -11.63 -16.40 6.00
C ARG A 266 -11.98 -16.47 4.51
N HIS A 267 -12.16 -15.31 3.87
CA HIS A 267 -12.42 -15.24 2.43
C HIS A 267 -11.23 -15.77 1.61
N TYR A 268 -10.00 -15.39 1.96
CA TYR A 268 -8.80 -15.94 1.32
C TYR A 268 -8.70 -17.46 1.50
N ALA A 269 -8.87 -17.95 2.72
CA ALA A 269 -8.79 -19.39 3.01
C ALA A 269 -9.89 -20.23 2.33
N ALA A 270 -11.03 -19.60 2.03
CA ALA A 270 -12.16 -20.25 1.36
C ALA A 270 -12.01 -20.35 -0.17
N MET A 271 -11.07 -19.62 -0.76
CA MET A 271 -10.71 -19.71 -2.19
C MET A 271 -9.73 -20.86 -2.44
N ASP A 272 -9.76 -21.41 -3.66
CA ASP A 272 -8.83 -22.44 -4.11
C ASP A 272 -7.74 -21.83 -5.03
N VAL A 273 -8.12 -20.86 -5.85
CA VAL A 273 -7.23 -20.17 -6.80
C VAL A 273 -7.41 -18.66 -6.68
N LEU A 274 -6.34 -17.94 -6.43
CA LEU A 274 -6.34 -16.47 -6.49
C LEU A 274 -5.91 -16.01 -7.88
N LEU A 275 -6.77 -15.26 -8.57
CA LEU A 275 -6.43 -14.60 -9.83
C LEU A 275 -5.89 -13.21 -9.54
N PHE A 276 -4.65 -12.98 -9.95
CA PHE A 276 -3.95 -11.73 -9.71
C PHE A 276 -3.43 -11.17 -11.04
N ALA A 277 -4.25 -10.32 -11.68
CA ALA A 277 -3.98 -9.77 -13.00
C ALA A 277 -3.44 -8.32 -12.98
N SER A 278 -3.13 -7.79 -11.80
CA SER A 278 -2.62 -6.43 -11.67
C SER A 278 -1.26 -6.28 -12.34
N GLU A 279 -1.13 -5.28 -13.21
CA GLU A 279 0.11 -4.99 -13.93
C GLU A 279 1.00 -3.96 -13.21
N THR A 280 0.49 -3.33 -12.14
CA THR A 280 1.10 -2.15 -11.51
C THR A 280 1.22 -2.31 -10.01
N GLU A 281 1.90 -3.36 -9.56
CA GLU A 281 2.14 -3.56 -8.13
C GLU A 281 3.56 -3.15 -7.75
N THR A 282 3.69 -2.46 -6.61
CA THR A 282 5.00 -2.24 -6.00
C THR A 282 5.46 -3.45 -5.17
N PHE A 283 4.52 -4.23 -4.63
CA PHE A 283 4.80 -5.44 -3.87
C PHE A 283 3.69 -6.51 -4.02
N GLY A 284 2.41 -6.12 -4.22
CA GLY A 284 1.28 -7.04 -4.25
C GLY A 284 0.89 -7.52 -2.83
N ASN A 285 0.47 -6.57 -2.02
CA ASN A 285 0.01 -6.89 -0.65
C ASN A 285 -1.25 -7.74 -0.66
#